data_4e9a5aaa7cbda66c72ec8eb6ae222ede
#
_entry.id   4e9a5aaa7cbda66c72ec8eb6ae222ede
#
_cell.length_a   1.000
_cell.length_b   1.000
_cell.length_c   1.000
_cell.angle_alpha   90.00
_cell.angle_beta   90.00
_cell.angle_gamma   90.00
#
_symmetry.space_group_name_H-M   'P 1'
#
loop_
_entity.id
_entity.type
_entity.pdbx_description
1 polymer ?
#
loop_
_entity_poly.entity_id
_entity_poly.type
_entity_poly.pdbx_seq_one_letter_code
_entity_poly.pdbx_strand_id
1 'polypeptide(L)'
;MNNFAKIIEVQRGDMKFAYVQNNEINYLELFDQFLAEEGHHELLDPSDKLERYTYLIDHNESKFIFKIDGGVEHRLERRLISKITGDFYFNLIRKLAKISLDNADIAYELYLVAFDQKTKRHYMIFNFIKGRSLKWEEMKKYGDQVKNCIEKLHSYNLVSNDIHGGNFILTPEGKIKAIDLTNSGFIWLTKANDAIELKERFDIKIKVPFFAMTIKKFTHGFKRLSRKIRGKED
;
A
#
# COMPACT_ATOMS: atom_id res chain seq x y z
N MET A 1 3.92 -28.31 6.09
CA MET A 1 2.60 -27.96 6.65
C MET A 1 2.23 -26.59 6.10
N ASN A 2 1.13 -26.51 5.35
CA ASN A 2 0.68 -25.22 4.80
C ASN A 2 0.14 -24.37 5.93
N ASN A 3 0.95 -23.47 6.46
CA ASN A 3 0.48 -22.42 7.37
C ASN A 3 -0.31 -21.42 6.54
N PHE A 4 -1.61 -21.69 6.37
CA PHE A 4 -2.53 -20.70 5.85
C PHE A 4 -2.50 -19.51 6.81
N ALA A 5 -2.07 -18.35 6.33
CA ALA A 5 -2.15 -17.12 7.10
C ALA A 5 -3.65 -16.80 7.32
N LYS A 6 -4.18 -17.32 8.42
CA LYS A 6 -5.58 -17.11 8.79
C LYS A 6 -5.74 -15.67 9.23
N ILE A 7 -6.62 -14.94 8.57
CA ILE A 7 -7.02 -13.61 9.02
C ILE A 7 -8.15 -13.79 10.03
N ILE A 8 -7.97 -13.17 11.19
CA ILE A 8 -8.95 -13.09 12.26
C ILE A 8 -9.52 -11.69 12.29
N GLU A 9 -10.83 -11.57 12.34
CA GLU A 9 -11.53 -10.31 12.51
C GLU A 9 -12.22 -10.28 13.87
N VAL A 10 -11.97 -9.22 14.64
CA VAL A 10 -12.56 -9.03 15.97
C VAL A 10 -12.97 -7.57 16.17
N GLN A 11 -13.90 -7.36 17.07
CA GLN A 11 -14.28 -6.02 17.54
C GLN A 11 -14.03 -5.92 19.05
N ARG A 12 -13.39 -4.83 19.47
CA ARG A 12 -13.15 -4.48 20.87
C ARG A 12 -13.63 -3.04 21.08
N GLY A 13 -14.80 -2.86 21.70
CA GLY A 13 -15.44 -1.55 21.84
C GLY A 13 -15.67 -0.88 20.49
N ASP A 14 -15.15 0.34 20.31
CA ASP A 14 -15.24 1.11 19.08
C ASP A 14 -14.19 0.73 18.01
N MET A 15 -13.29 -0.21 18.34
CA MET A 15 -12.21 -0.64 17.45
C MET A 15 -12.58 -1.93 16.71
N LYS A 16 -12.45 -1.92 15.38
CA LYS A 16 -12.51 -3.12 14.53
C LYS A 16 -11.10 -3.51 14.13
N PHE A 17 -10.79 -4.80 14.18
CA PHE A 17 -9.49 -5.34 13.83
C PHE A 17 -9.60 -6.42 12.76
N ALA A 18 -8.61 -6.49 11.89
CA ALA A 18 -8.28 -7.67 11.09
C ALA A 18 -6.77 -7.91 11.23
N TYR A 19 -6.38 -9.13 11.58
CA TYR A 19 -4.97 -9.45 11.76
C TYR A 19 -4.65 -10.88 11.32
N VAL A 20 -3.38 -11.07 10.94
CA VAL A 20 -2.84 -12.38 10.56
C VAL A 20 -2.56 -13.17 11.83
N GLN A 21 -3.11 -14.37 11.93
CA GLN A 21 -2.78 -15.27 13.05
C GLN A 21 -1.32 -15.71 12.95
N ASN A 22 -0.55 -15.45 14.00
CA ASN A 22 0.83 -15.89 14.14
C ASN A 22 1.00 -16.52 15.52
N ASN A 23 1.77 -17.60 15.59
CA ASN A 23 2.02 -18.31 16.86
C ASN A 23 3.18 -17.70 17.67
N GLU A 24 4.02 -16.89 17.03
CA GLU A 24 5.21 -16.30 17.65
C GLU A 24 4.94 -14.85 18.10
N ILE A 25 4.10 -14.11 17.38
CA ILE A 25 3.85 -12.68 17.62
C ILE A 25 2.35 -12.44 17.75
N ASN A 26 1.96 -11.85 18.88
CA ASN A 26 0.61 -11.36 19.10
C ASN A 26 0.50 -9.91 18.62
N TYR A 27 0.03 -9.71 17.38
CA TYR A 27 -0.08 -8.37 16.79
C TYR A 27 -1.09 -7.46 17.50
N LEU A 28 -2.09 -8.02 18.19
CA LEU A 28 -3.00 -7.22 19.02
C LEU A 28 -2.30 -6.67 20.27
N GLU A 29 -1.46 -7.47 20.88
CA GLU A 29 -0.66 -7.03 22.03
C GLU A 29 0.37 -5.97 21.61
N LEU A 30 1.06 -6.18 20.47
CA LEU A 30 1.96 -5.18 19.90
C LEU A 30 1.25 -3.85 19.61
N PHE A 31 0.01 -3.91 19.13
CA PHE A 31 -0.83 -2.74 18.92
C PHE A 31 -1.15 -2.02 20.24
N ASP A 32 -1.57 -2.78 21.25
CA ASP A 32 -1.93 -2.26 22.57
C ASP A 32 -0.70 -1.60 23.25
N GLN A 33 0.47 -2.24 23.18
CA GLN A 33 1.74 -1.69 23.68
C GLN A 33 2.11 -0.38 22.98
N PHE A 34 1.97 -0.30 21.66
CA PHE A 34 2.24 0.94 20.93
C PHE A 34 1.32 2.07 21.37
N LEU A 35 0.03 1.83 21.57
CA LEU A 35 -0.92 2.85 22.03
C LEU A 35 -0.66 3.27 23.47
N ALA A 36 -0.11 2.38 24.31
CA ALA A 36 0.31 2.67 25.68
C ALA A 36 1.67 3.40 25.75
N GLU A 37 2.28 3.74 24.59
CA GLU A 37 3.63 4.31 24.50
C GLU A 37 4.73 3.42 25.12
N GLU A 38 4.46 2.11 25.18
CA GLU A 38 5.43 1.12 25.68
C GLU A 38 6.41 0.72 24.58
N GLY A 39 7.68 0.55 24.94
CA GLY A 39 8.73 0.11 24.04
C GLY A 39 9.39 1.25 23.24
N HIS A 40 10.32 0.87 22.36
CA HIS A 40 11.05 1.82 21.53
C HIS A 40 10.35 2.02 20.19
N HIS A 41 9.99 3.26 19.89
CA HIS A 41 9.41 3.65 18.61
C HIS A 41 10.02 4.97 18.12
N GLU A 42 10.34 5.00 16.83
CA GLU A 42 10.94 6.15 16.16
C GLU A 42 9.94 6.69 15.11
N LEU A 43 9.63 7.99 15.18
CA LEU A 43 8.81 8.66 14.18
C LEU A 43 9.62 8.87 12.90
N LEU A 44 9.25 8.16 11.82
CA LEU A 44 9.94 8.23 10.53
C LEU A 44 9.39 9.35 9.63
N ASP A 45 8.07 9.53 9.60
CA ASP A 45 7.41 10.50 8.71
C ASP A 45 6.17 11.10 9.38
N PRO A 46 6.24 12.38 9.78
CA PRO A 46 5.09 13.14 10.22
C PRO A 46 4.43 13.86 9.04
N SER A 47 3.19 13.53 8.71
CA SER A 47 2.37 14.29 7.78
C SER A 47 1.17 14.89 8.47
N ASP A 48 1.37 15.99 9.19
CA ASP A 48 0.36 16.66 10.00
C ASP A 48 -0.87 17.09 9.20
N LYS A 49 -0.69 17.46 7.92
CA LYS A 49 -1.79 17.91 7.04
C LYS A 49 -2.87 16.86 6.82
N LEU A 50 -2.54 15.57 6.97
CA LEU A 50 -3.44 14.44 6.72
C LEU A 50 -3.60 13.54 7.94
N GLU A 51 -3.10 13.95 9.10
CA GLU A 51 -3.05 13.11 10.32
C GLU A 51 -2.44 11.73 10.03
N ARG A 52 -1.35 11.72 9.28
CA ARG A 52 -0.62 10.50 8.91
C ARG A 52 0.71 10.46 9.61
N TYR A 53 0.98 9.34 10.22
CA TYR A 53 2.21 9.12 10.96
C TYR A 53 2.75 7.73 10.61
N THR A 54 4.07 7.65 10.47
CA THR A 54 4.78 6.37 10.25
C THR A 54 5.85 6.24 11.31
N TYR A 55 5.79 5.14 12.05
CA TYR A 55 6.75 4.81 13.10
C TYR A 55 7.49 3.52 12.76
N LEU A 56 8.76 3.46 13.17
CA LEU A 56 9.52 2.21 13.28
C LEU A 56 9.37 1.73 14.72
N ILE A 57 9.02 0.47 14.88
CA ILE A 57 8.87 -0.18 16.19
C ILE A 57 9.86 -1.33 16.28
N ASP A 58 10.60 -1.39 17.40
CA ASP A 58 11.41 -2.53 17.76
C ASP A 58 10.65 -3.41 18.78
N HIS A 59 10.45 -4.69 18.47
CA HIS A 59 9.79 -5.65 19.33
C HIS A 59 10.42 -7.04 19.19
N ASN A 60 10.97 -7.58 20.29
CA ASN A 60 11.58 -8.92 20.34
C ASN A 60 12.54 -9.20 19.17
N GLU A 61 13.56 -8.35 19.00
CA GLU A 61 14.57 -8.43 17.93
C GLU A 61 14.03 -8.26 16.51
N SER A 62 12.72 -8.06 16.36
CA SER A 62 12.05 -7.81 15.09
C SER A 62 11.68 -6.34 14.96
N LYS A 63 11.69 -5.84 13.70
CA LYS A 63 11.29 -4.47 13.38
C LYS A 63 9.99 -4.46 12.61
N PHE A 64 9.13 -3.50 12.96
CA PHE A 64 7.82 -3.29 12.31
C PHE A 64 7.65 -1.84 11.91
N ILE A 65 6.84 -1.61 10.89
CA ILE A 65 6.35 -0.29 10.52
C ILE A 65 4.92 -0.15 11.02
N PHE A 66 4.69 0.84 11.87
CA PHE A 66 3.36 1.20 12.33
C PHE A 66 2.91 2.47 11.60
N LYS A 67 1.76 2.40 10.93
CA LYS A 67 1.18 3.56 10.24
C LYS A 67 -0.16 3.94 10.86
N ILE A 68 -0.37 5.26 11.02
CA ILE A 68 -1.66 5.85 11.37
C ILE A 68 -2.14 6.64 10.17
N ASP A 69 -3.39 6.46 9.74
CA ASP A 69 -4.03 7.24 8.67
C ASP A 69 -5.40 7.74 9.11
N GLY A 70 -5.51 9.03 9.45
CA GLY A 70 -6.75 9.73 9.75
C GLY A 70 -7.40 10.39 8.53
N GLY A 71 -6.67 10.49 7.40
CA GLY A 71 -7.11 11.26 6.24
C GLY A 71 -8.05 10.55 5.27
N VAL A 72 -8.35 9.26 5.45
CA VAL A 72 -9.16 8.48 4.48
C VAL A 72 -10.60 8.94 4.44
N GLU A 73 -11.19 9.24 5.60
CA GLU A 73 -12.59 9.63 5.75
C GLU A 73 -12.89 11.05 5.20
N HIS A 74 -11.87 11.90 5.03
CA HIS A 74 -12.05 13.25 4.50
C HIS A 74 -12.24 13.31 2.97
N ARG A 75 -12.03 12.18 2.25
CA ARG A 75 -12.22 12.11 0.80
C ARG A 75 -13.58 11.51 0.47
N LEU A 76 -14.53 12.34 0.07
CA LEU A 76 -15.90 11.94 -0.30
C LEU A 76 -15.92 10.77 -1.31
N GLU A 77 -15.01 10.77 -2.29
CA GLU A 77 -14.89 9.69 -3.28
C GLU A 77 -14.56 8.34 -2.61
N ARG A 78 -13.66 8.31 -1.63
CA ARG A 78 -13.29 7.08 -0.91
C ARG A 78 -14.43 6.59 -0.02
N ARG A 79 -15.18 7.49 0.63
CA ARG A 79 -16.37 7.15 1.41
C ARG A 79 -17.46 6.50 0.57
N LEU A 80 -17.69 6.99 -0.64
CA LEU A 80 -18.67 6.42 -1.55
C LEU A 80 -18.23 5.04 -2.06
N ILE A 81 -16.96 4.91 -2.43
CA ILE A 81 -16.39 3.64 -2.89
C ILE A 81 -16.38 2.61 -1.76
N SER A 82 -15.99 2.99 -0.54
CA SER A 82 -15.94 2.07 0.60
C SER A 82 -17.30 1.49 0.99
N LYS A 83 -18.40 2.21 0.76
CA LYS A 83 -19.76 1.69 0.96
C LYS A 83 -20.09 0.53 0.03
N ILE A 84 -19.49 0.47 -1.16
CA ILE A 84 -19.74 -0.55 -2.18
C ILE A 84 -18.72 -1.68 -2.07
N THR A 85 -17.44 -1.33 -1.88
CA THR A 85 -16.32 -2.28 -1.94
C THR A 85 -15.84 -2.76 -0.57
N GLY A 86 -16.39 -2.22 0.52
CA GLY A 86 -15.88 -2.42 1.87
C GLY A 86 -14.66 -1.55 2.19
N ASP A 87 -14.19 -1.66 3.42
CA ASP A 87 -13.04 -0.88 3.88
C ASP A 87 -11.76 -1.23 3.10
N PHE A 88 -11.07 -0.19 2.68
CA PHE A 88 -9.88 -0.29 1.85
C PHE A 88 -8.76 -1.10 2.52
N TYR A 89 -8.42 -0.81 3.78
CA TYR A 89 -7.31 -1.46 4.47
C TYR A 89 -7.64 -2.89 4.88
N PHE A 90 -8.89 -3.18 5.25
CA PHE A 90 -9.35 -4.55 5.49
C PHE A 90 -9.31 -5.42 4.23
N ASN A 91 -9.56 -4.84 3.07
CA ASN A 91 -9.37 -5.54 1.80
C ASN A 91 -7.89 -5.69 1.43
N LEU A 92 -7.06 -4.72 1.79
CA LEU A 92 -5.62 -4.75 1.52
C LEU A 92 -4.93 -5.89 2.28
N ILE A 93 -5.22 -6.05 3.59
CA ILE A 93 -4.63 -7.13 4.38
C ILE A 93 -4.98 -8.52 3.82
N ARG A 94 -6.21 -8.74 3.35
CA ARG A 94 -6.63 -10.01 2.74
C ARG A 94 -5.86 -10.33 1.45
N LYS A 95 -5.61 -9.31 0.62
CA LYS A 95 -4.84 -9.46 -0.62
C LYS A 95 -3.36 -9.70 -0.37
N LEU A 96 -2.77 -8.98 0.57
CA LEU A 96 -1.36 -9.16 0.94
C LEU A 96 -1.11 -10.51 1.60
N ALA A 97 -2.03 -10.97 2.46
CA ALA A 97 -1.97 -12.31 3.02
C ALA A 97 -2.00 -13.40 1.93
N LYS A 98 -2.78 -13.20 0.84
CA LYS A 98 -2.78 -14.11 -0.30
C LYS A 98 -1.43 -14.12 -1.04
N ILE A 99 -0.79 -12.97 -1.22
CA ILE A 99 0.55 -12.87 -1.82
C ILE A 99 1.57 -13.65 -0.99
N SER A 100 1.53 -13.52 0.33
CA SER A 100 2.39 -14.25 1.26
C SER A 100 2.14 -15.76 1.18
N LEU A 101 0.89 -16.20 1.12
CA LEU A 101 0.52 -17.61 0.94
C LEU A 101 1.04 -18.24 -0.35
N ASP A 102 1.01 -17.47 -1.43
CA ASP A 102 1.51 -17.91 -2.73
C ASP A 102 3.05 -17.83 -2.82
N ASN A 103 3.73 -17.50 -1.71
CA ASN A 103 5.19 -17.26 -1.63
C ASN A 103 5.69 -16.25 -2.67
N ALA A 104 4.84 -15.30 -3.05
CA ALA A 104 5.20 -14.26 -3.98
C ALA A 104 5.84 -13.10 -3.21
N ASP A 105 7.17 -13.09 -3.15
CA ASP A 105 8.00 -12.14 -2.39
C ASP A 105 8.18 -10.80 -3.14
N ILE A 106 7.06 -10.10 -3.40
CA ILE A 106 6.99 -8.90 -4.25
C ILE A 106 6.53 -7.62 -3.53
N ALA A 107 6.06 -7.75 -2.29
CA ALA A 107 5.51 -6.63 -1.54
C ALA A 107 5.82 -6.76 -0.04
N TYR A 108 5.50 -5.70 0.71
CA TYR A 108 5.45 -5.78 2.16
C TYR A 108 4.33 -6.71 2.62
N GLU A 109 4.43 -7.17 3.86
CA GLU A 109 3.37 -7.90 4.55
C GLU A 109 2.62 -6.95 5.49
N LEU A 110 1.32 -7.10 5.56
CA LEU A 110 0.44 -6.35 6.46
C LEU A 110 -0.12 -7.33 7.50
N TYR A 111 0.25 -7.13 8.72
CA TYR A 111 -0.05 -8.06 9.81
C TYR A 111 -1.28 -7.70 10.62
N LEU A 112 -1.57 -6.40 10.73
CA LEU A 112 -2.73 -5.91 11.44
C LEU A 112 -3.28 -4.66 10.78
N VAL A 113 -4.61 -4.58 10.72
CA VAL A 113 -5.38 -3.36 10.44
C VAL A 113 -6.35 -3.16 11.59
N ALA A 114 -6.38 -1.97 12.15
CA ALA A 114 -7.41 -1.54 13.08
C ALA A 114 -8.11 -0.29 12.56
N PHE A 115 -9.41 -0.18 12.81
CA PHE A 115 -10.21 0.99 12.51
C PHE A 115 -10.95 1.46 13.74
N ASP A 116 -10.67 2.67 14.18
CA ASP A 116 -11.39 3.33 15.25
C ASP A 116 -12.62 4.04 14.70
N GLN A 117 -13.81 3.54 15.07
CA GLN A 117 -15.09 4.08 14.62
C GLN A 117 -15.37 5.48 15.18
N LYS A 118 -14.77 5.83 16.32
CA LYS A 118 -14.94 7.13 16.98
C LYS A 118 -14.09 8.21 16.33
N THR A 119 -12.80 7.98 16.19
CA THR A 119 -11.84 8.94 15.61
C THR A 119 -11.74 8.85 14.09
N LYS A 120 -12.30 7.79 13.47
CA LYS A 120 -12.21 7.49 12.04
C LYS A 120 -10.78 7.25 11.54
N ARG A 121 -9.88 6.87 12.43
CA ARG A 121 -8.49 6.56 12.12
C ARG A 121 -8.28 5.09 11.82
N HIS A 122 -7.41 4.82 10.87
CA HIS A 122 -6.87 3.49 10.62
C HIS A 122 -5.47 3.39 11.20
N TYR A 123 -5.16 2.22 11.72
CA TYR A 123 -3.86 1.85 12.24
C TYR A 123 -3.42 0.57 11.56
N MET A 124 -2.15 0.48 11.20
CA MET A 124 -1.63 -0.65 10.45
C MET A 124 -0.26 -1.05 10.95
N ILE A 125 -0.02 -2.36 11.04
CA ILE A 125 1.29 -2.94 11.37
C ILE A 125 1.79 -3.71 10.15
N PHE A 126 2.94 -3.29 9.62
CA PHE A 126 3.63 -3.93 8.50
C PHE A 126 4.96 -4.54 8.94
N ASN A 127 5.47 -5.51 8.17
CA ASN A 127 6.86 -5.89 8.34
C ASN A 127 7.80 -4.74 7.97
N PHE A 128 8.95 -4.70 8.61
CA PHE A 128 10.05 -3.87 8.15
C PHE A 128 10.81 -4.62 7.05
N ILE A 129 10.90 -4.03 5.85
CA ILE A 129 11.70 -4.59 4.76
C ILE A 129 13.12 -4.04 4.87
N LYS A 130 14.08 -4.93 5.17
CA LYS A 130 15.49 -4.57 5.12
C LYS A 130 15.89 -4.27 3.67
N GLY A 131 16.44 -3.08 3.46
CA GLY A 131 16.82 -2.63 2.12
C GLY A 131 16.85 -1.11 2.02
N ARG A 132 16.87 -0.64 0.80
CA ARG A 132 16.80 0.80 0.48
C ARG A 132 15.83 1.07 -0.66
N SER A 133 15.22 2.23 -0.66
CA SER A 133 14.43 2.69 -1.79
C SER A 133 15.28 2.85 -3.04
N LEU A 134 14.70 2.60 -4.21
CA LEU A 134 15.34 2.88 -5.48
C LEU A 134 15.43 4.40 -5.69
N LYS A 135 16.56 4.83 -6.26
CA LYS A 135 16.66 6.18 -6.81
C LYS A 135 15.97 6.25 -8.17
N TRP A 136 15.65 7.46 -8.61
CA TRP A 136 14.99 7.68 -9.91
C TRP A 136 15.73 7.03 -11.09
N GLU A 137 17.06 7.19 -11.14
CA GLU A 137 17.90 6.66 -12.19
C GLU A 137 17.99 5.13 -12.17
N GLU A 138 17.78 4.54 -11.01
CA GLU A 138 17.84 3.09 -10.82
C GLU A 138 16.57 2.38 -11.32
N MET A 139 15.44 3.09 -11.43
CA MET A 139 14.20 2.53 -11.96
C MET A 139 14.38 1.92 -13.35
N LYS A 140 15.18 2.54 -14.22
CA LYS A 140 15.52 1.97 -15.54
C LYS A 140 16.48 0.79 -15.43
N LYS A 141 17.48 0.88 -14.54
CA LYS A 141 18.46 -0.18 -14.32
C LYS A 141 17.79 -1.48 -13.85
N TYR A 142 16.81 -1.38 -12.97
CA TYR A 142 16.04 -2.50 -12.44
C TYR A 142 14.70 -2.69 -13.16
N GLY A 143 14.56 -2.17 -14.39
CA GLY A 143 13.29 -2.08 -15.12
C GLY A 143 12.56 -3.41 -15.27
N ASP A 144 13.26 -4.50 -15.57
CA ASP A 144 12.65 -5.83 -15.70
C ASP A 144 12.14 -6.35 -14.35
N GLN A 145 12.86 -6.10 -13.25
CA GLN A 145 12.41 -6.50 -11.92
C GLN A 145 11.19 -5.68 -11.46
N VAL A 146 11.21 -4.36 -11.69
CA VAL A 146 10.07 -3.47 -11.40
C VAL A 146 8.85 -3.90 -12.21
N LYS A 147 9.03 -4.17 -13.51
CA LYS A 147 7.99 -4.69 -14.39
C LYS A 147 7.38 -5.97 -13.85
N ASN A 148 8.21 -6.98 -13.54
CA ASN A 148 7.75 -8.27 -13.02
C ASN A 148 7.01 -8.11 -11.69
N CYS A 149 7.51 -7.23 -10.80
CA CYS A 149 6.86 -6.90 -9.54
C CYS A 149 5.45 -6.33 -9.78
N ILE A 150 5.32 -5.29 -10.63
CA ILE A 150 4.02 -4.66 -10.91
C ILE A 150 3.06 -5.59 -11.64
N GLU A 151 3.52 -6.35 -12.67
CA GLU A 151 2.67 -7.33 -13.37
C GLU A 151 2.14 -8.40 -12.40
N LYS A 152 2.98 -8.86 -11.47
CA LYS A 152 2.58 -9.81 -10.45
C LYS A 152 1.59 -9.18 -9.45
N LEU A 153 1.81 -7.95 -8.97
CA LEU A 153 0.84 -7.22 -8.14
C LEU A 153 -0.50 -7.04 -8.84
N HIS A 154 -0.48 -6.71 -10.14
CA HIS A 154 -1.69 -6.60 -10.95
C HIS A 154 -2.49 -7.91 -11.01
N SER A 155 -1.83 -9.08 -10.98
CA SER A 155 -2.53 -10.38 -10.92
C SER A 155 -3.31 -10.57 -9.61
N TYR A 156 -2.89 -9.93 -8.51
CA TYR A 156 -3.60 -9.90 -7.22
C TYR A 156 -4.59 -8.73 -7.09
N ASN A 157 -4.81 -7.96 -8.16
CA ASN A 157 -5.61 -6.74 -8.13
C ASN A 157 -5.11 -5.74 -7.07
N LEU A 158 -3.79 -5.60 -6.98
CA LEU A 158 -3.08 -4.53 -6.29
C LEU A 158 -2.35 -3.65 -7.30
N VAL A 159 -2.21 -2.38 -6.99
CA VAL A 159 -1.55 -1.38 -7.82
C VAL A 159 -0.74 -0.43 -6.95
N SER A 160 0.27 0.21 -7.50
CA SER A 160 1.00 1.27 -6.81
C SER A 160 0.22 2.58 -6.87
N ASN A 161 -0.34 2.93 -8.04
CA ASN A 161 -1.05 4.18 -8.33
C ASN A 161 -0.21 5.47 -8.12
N ASP A 162 1.06 5.33 -7.77
CA ASP A 162 2.06 6.38 -7.67
C ASP A 162 3.44 5.76 -7.91
N ILE A 163 3.85 5.74 -9.17
CA ILE A 163 5.07 5.07 -9.60
C ILE A 163 6.27 6.00 -9.44
N HIS A 164 7.04 5.78 -8.40
CA HIS A 164 8.35 6.41 -8.19
C HIS A 164 9.29 5.48 -7.40
N GLY A 165 10.60 5.74 -7.46
CA GLY A 165 11.60 4.85 -6.87
C GLY A 165 11.44 4.64 -5.36
N GLY A 166 10.91 5.64 -4.63
CA GLY A 166 10.63 5.55 -3.20
C GLY A 166 9.65 4.45 -2.81
N ASN A 167 8.78 4.01 -3.73
CA ASN A 167 7.81 2.95 -3.51
C ASN A 167 8.34 1.54 -3.87
N PHE A 168 9.62 1.42 -4.20
CA PHE A 168 10.29 0.15 -4.49
C PHE A 168 11.53 -0.03 -3.63
N ILE A 169 11.55 -1.07 -2.82
CA ILE A 169 12.68 -1.40 -1.95
C ILE A 169 13.56 -2.45 -2.63
N LEU A 170 14.84 -2.14 -2.81
CA LEU A 170 15.87 -3.09 -3.21
C LEU A 170 16.39 -3.77 -1.95
N THR A 171 16.13 -5.06 -1.81
CA THR A 171 16.59 -5.85 -0.67
C THR A 171 18.08 -6.20 -0.80
N PRO A 172 18.77 -6.61 0.28
CA PRO A 172 20.15 -7.07 0.22
C PRO A 172 20.37 -8.26 -0.74
N GLU A 173 19.34 -9.09 -0.94
CA GLU A 173 19.34 -10.23 -1.86
C GLU A 173 19.14 -9.82 -3.33
N GLY A 174 19.03 -8.51 -3.60
CA GLY A 174 18.85 -7.97 -4.95
C GLY A 174 17.43 -8.07 -5.51
N LYS A 175 16.44 -8.34 -4.66
CA LYS A 175 15.01 -8.38 -5.06
C LYS A 175 14.36 -7.02 -4.95
N ILE A 176 13.35 -6.76 -5.78
CA ILE A 176 12.50 -5.58 -5.69
C ILE A 176 11.18 -5.94 -5.01
N LYS A 177 10.86 -5.21 -3.95
CA LYS A 177 9.56 -5.27 -3.27
C LYS A 177 8.87 -3.92 -3.35
N ALA A 178 7.56 -3.93 -3.66
CA ALA A 178 6.77 -2.72 -3.69
C ALA A 178 6.17 -2.41 -2.30
N ILE A 179 6.11 -1.12 -2.00
CA ILE A 179 5.44 -0.58 -0.81
C ILE A 179 4.39 0.44 -1.23
N ASP A 180 3.57 0.90 -0.29
CA ASP A 180 2.51 1.89 -0.48
C ASP A 180 1.48 1.51 -1.56
N LEU A 181 1.01 0.27 -1.49
CA LEU A 181 0.07 -0.32 -2.44
C LEU A 181 -1.37 0.12 -2.17
N THR A 182 -2.16 0.15 -3.24
CA THR A 182 -3.59 0.42 -3.17
C THR A 182 -4.42 -0.64 -3.91
N ASN A 183 -5.67 -0.80 -3.47
CA ASN A 183 -6.66 -1.64 -4.13
C ASN A 183 -7.97 -0.87 -4.38
N SER A 184 -7.91 0.47 -4.25
CA SER A 184 -9.09 1.34 -4.34
C SER A 184 -9.45 1.73 -5.77
N GLY A 185 -10.73 2.05 -5.97
CA GLY A 185 -11.25 2.52 -7.25
C GLY A 185 -11.47 1.40 -8.28
N PHE A 186 -11.64 1.81 -9.54
CA PHE A 186 -11.75 0.87 -10.66
C PHE A 186 -10.36 0.30 -10.97
N ILE A 187 -10.10 -0.90 -10.48
CA ILE A 187 -8.76 -1.52 -10.52
C ILE A 187 -8.15 -1.59 -11.92
N TRP A 188 -8.97 -1.76 -12.97
CA TRP A 188 -8.50 -1.76 -14.35
C TRP A 188 -8.01 -0.39 -14.83
N LEU A 189 -8.62 0.73 -14.33
CA LEU A 189 -8.15 2.09 -14.58
C LEU A 189 -6.86 2.40 -13.83
N THR A 190 -6.72 1.93 -12.59
CA THR A 190 -5.49 2.13 -11.81
C THR A 190 -4.34 1.30 -12.36
N LYS A 191 -4.59 0.07 -12.83
CA LYS A 191 -3.59 -0.71 -13.60
C LYS A 191 -3.12 0.02 -14.86
N ALA A 192 -4.04 0.66 -15.58
CA ALA A 192 -3.69 1.46 -16.76
C ALA A 192 -2.88 2.72 -16.37
N ASN A 193 -3.13 3.30 -15.19
CA ASN A 193 -2.32 4.41 -14.68
C ASN A 193 -0.88 3.97 -14.42
N ASP A 194 -0.67 2.88 -13.68
CA ASP A 194 0.67 2.32 -13.46
C ASP A 194 1.41 2.08 -14.77
N ALA A 195 0.73 1.53 -15.78
CA ALA A 195 1.33 1.25 -17.09
C ALA A 195 1.73 2.53 -17.85
N ILE A 196 0.92 3.59 -17.78
CA ILE A 196 1.22 4.88 -18.41
C ILE A 196 2.43 5.50 -17.71
N GLU A 197 2.42 5.57 -16.37
CA GLU A 197 3.50 6.18 -15.60
C GLU A 197 4.84 5.43 -15.78
N LEU A 198 4.81 4.10 -15.75
CA LEU A 198 6.01 3.29 -16.02
C LEU A 198 6.56 3.56 -17.41
N LYS A 199 5.69 3.64 -18.42
CA LYS A 199 6.12 3.90 -19.80
C LYS A 199 6.63 5.32 -19.97
N GLU A 200 5.89 6.33 -19.52
CA GLU A 200 6.23 7.73 -19.75
C GLU A 200 7.46 8.19 -18.98
N ARG A 201 7.61 7.72 -17.74
CA ARG A 201 8.71 8.14 -16.86
C ARG A 201 9.97 7.30 -17.01
N PHE A 202 9.83 6.00 -17.26
CA PHE A 202 10.96 5.05 -17.20
C PHE A 202 11.14 4.21 -18.47
N ASP A 203 10.28 4.34 -19.47
CA ASP A 203 10.20 3.53 -20.70
C ASP A 203 9.99 2.01 -20.42
N ILE A 204 9.38 1.68 -19.28
CA ILE A 204 9.04 0.31 -18.88
C ILE A 204 7.63 -0.01 -19.39
N LYS A 205 7.49 -1.05 -20.22
CA LYS A 205 6.20 -1.48 -20.78
C LYS A 205 5.65 -2.68 -20.02
N ILE A 206 4.45 -2.57 -19.48
CA ILE A 206 3.69 -3.65 -18.86
C ILE A 206 2.40 -3.94 -19.62
N LYS A 207 1.89 -5.17 -19.48
CA LYS A 207 0.65 -5.60 -20.15
C LYS A 207 -0.58 -5.12 -19.37
N VAL A 208 -1.44 -4.36 -20.05
CA VAL A 208 -2.76 -3.96 -19.53
C VAL A 208 -3.78 -4.01 -20.67
N PRO A 209 -5.08 -4.18 -20.37
CA PRO A 209 -6.12 -4.18 -21.41
C PRO A 209 -6.13 -2.89 -22.22
N PHE A 210 -6.18 -3.02 -23.54
CA PHE A 210 -6.12 -1.87 -24.46
C PHE A 210 -7.20 -0.83 -24.20
N PHE A 211 -8.44 -1.27 -23.93
CA PHE A 211 -9.55 -0.35 -23.63
C PHE A 211 -9.30 0.51 -22.39
N ALA A 212 -8.65 -0.06 -21.36
CA ALA A 212 -8.30 0.66 -20.13
C ALA A 212 -7.28 1.76 -20.40
N MET A 213 -6.29 1.48 -21.24
CA MET A 213 -5.30 2.46 -21.69
C MET A 213 -5.95 3.61 -22.47
N THR A 214 -6.88 3.30 -23.38
CA THR A 214 -7.57 4.30 -24.18
C THR A 214 -8.41 5.24 -23.32
N ILE A 215 -9.22 4.71 -22.41
CA ILE A 215 -10.03 5.51 -21.48
C ILE A 215 -9.14 6.37 -20.58
N LYS A 216 -8.06 5.81 -20.04
CA LYS A 216 -7.16 6.55 -19.17
C LYS A 216 -6.44 7.68 -19.91
N LYS A 217 -5.94 7.44 -21.13
CA LYS A 217 -5.36 8.48 -21.98
C LYS A 217 -6.35 9.61 -22.28
N PHE A 218 -7.60 9.25 -22.60
CA PHE A 218 -8.65 10.24 -22.83
C PHE A 218 -8.91 11.10 -21.59
N THR A 219 -9.03 10.49 -20.40
CA THR A 219 -9.23 11.24 -19.15
C THR A 219 -8.03 12.11 -18.78
N HIS A 220 -6.80 11.66 -19.03
CA HIS A 220 -5.58 12.48 -18.85
C HIS A 220 -5.56 13.67 -19.80
N GLY A 221 -5.87 13.45 -21.09
CA GLY A 221 -5.97 14.53 -22.09
C GLY A 221 -7.00 15.57 -21.69
N PHE A 222 -8.17 15.14 -21.21
CA PHE A 222 -9.22 16.04 -20.76
C PHE A 222 -8.82 16.85 -19.51
N LYS A 223 -8.17 16.23 -18.54
CA LYS A 223 -7.63 16.93 -17.36
C LYS A 223 -6.58 17.98 -17.74
N ARG A 224 -5.68 17.65 -18.67
CA ARG A 224 -4.65 18.57 -19.17
C ARG A 224 -5.26 19.76 -19.91
N LEU A 225 -6.23 19.50 -20.78
CA LEU A 225 -6.98 20.55 -21.47
C LEU A 225 -7.72 21.46 -20.48
N SER A 226 -8.40 20.89 -19.48
CA SER A 226 -9.11 21.62 -18.44
C SER A 226 -8.18 22.48 -17.55
N ARG A 227 -6.93 22.06 -17.30
CA ARG A 227 -5.92 22.86 -16.59
C ARG A 227 -5.46 24.03 -17.46
N LYS A 228 -5.18 23.78 -18.74
CA LYS A 228 -4.77 24.81 -19.72
C LYS A 228 -5.83 25.90 -19.86
N ILE A 229 -7.10 25.51 -19.95
CA ILE A 229 -8.24 26.47 -20.03
C ILE A 229 -8.35 27.33 -18.76
N ARG A 230 -7.97 26.79 -17.59
CA ARG A 230 -8.00 27.51 -16.30
C ARG A 230 -6.72 28.31 -16.02
N GLY A 231 -5.81 28.46 -16.98
CA GLY A 231 -4.57 29.21 -16.82
C GLY A 231 -3.57 28.64 -15.80
N LYS A 232 -3.72 27.37 -15.45
CA LYS A 232 -2.75 26.64 -14.61
C LYS A 232 -1.83 25.87 -15.54
N GLU A 233 -0.80 26.54 -16.02
CA GLU A 233 0.32 25.86 -16.71
C GLU A 233 1.13 25.05 -15.70
N ASP A 234 1.53 23.84 -16.14
CA ASP A 234 2.42 22.94 -15.37
C ASP A 234 3.87 23.45 -15.44
#